data_471ab50755188f87d0b3806859879136
#
_entry.id   471ab50755188f87d0b3806859879136
#
_cell.length_a   1.000
_cell.length_b   1.000
_cell.length_c   1.000
_cell.angle_alpha   90.00
_cell.angle_beta   90.00
_cell.angle_gamma   90.00
#
_symmetry.space_group_name_H-M   'P 1'
#
loop_
_entity.id
_entity.type
_entity.pdbx_description
1 polymer ?
#
loop_
_entity_poly.entity_id
_entity_poly.type
_entity_poly.pdbx_seq_one_letter_code
_entity_poly.pdbx_strand_id
1 'polypeptide(L)' 'YTHETPEFILESDEYMRKLQHALSNLSEIQRTTFLLNRIDGKKHKEIASLLGISQKAVEKRIYGALKKLRKTIKEI' A
#
# COMPACT_ATOMS: atom_id res chain seq x y z
N TYR A 1 -22.48 8.76 -14.43
CA TYR A 1 -21.92 9.15 -13.27
C TYR A 1 -22.68 9.87 -12.24
N THR A 2 -23.72 9.29 -11.87
CA THR A 2 -24.56 9.85 -10.86
C THR A 2 -24.00 9.71 -9.48
N HIS A 3 -23.01 8.87 -9.37
CA HIS A 3 -22.38 8.68 -8.10
C HIS A 3 -21.50 9.85 -7.72
N GLU A 4 -21.45 10.86 -8.55
CA GLU A 4 -20.60 11.97 -8.25
C GLU A 4 -21.37 13.02 -7.45
N THR A 5 -21.89 12.61 -6.33
CA THR A 5 -22.45 13.56 -5.39
C THR A 5 -21.29 14.19 -4.61
N PRO A 6 -21.50 15.39 -4.07
CA PRO A 6 -20.44 16.03 -3.28
C PRO A 6 -19.99 15.17 -2.10
N GLU A 7 -20.93 14.47 -1.49
CA GLU A 7 -20.62 13.60 -0.36
C GLU A 7 -19.67 12.47 -0.78
N PHE A 8 -19.99 11.83 -1.89
CA PHE A 8 -19.19 10.73 -2.38
C PHE A 8 -17.78 11.20 -2.73
N ILE A 9 -17.70 12.36 -3.37
CA ILE A 9 -16.39 12.91 -3.78
C ILE A 9 -15.56 13.24 -2.55
N LEU A 10 -16.16 13.81 -1.51
CA LEU A 10 -15.46 14.14 -0.28
C LEU A 10 -14.92 12.89 0.41
N GLU A 11 -15.74 11.85 0.48
CA GLU A 11 -15.33 10.60 1.09
C GLU A 11 -14.15 9.97 0.35
N SER A 12 -14.23 9.99 -0.97
CA SER A 12 -13.19 9.43 -1.80
C SER A 12 -11.88 10.20 -1.62
N ASP A 13 -11.97 11.53 -1.61
CA ASP A 13 -10.81 12.38 -1.39
C ASP A 13 -10.18 12.15 -0.03
N GLU A 14 -10.99 12.04 0.98
CA GLU A 14 -10.52 11.82 2.33
C GLU A 14 -9.83 10.47 2.45
N TYR A 15 -10.43 9.44 1.85
CA TYR A 15 -9.83 8.11 1.85
C TYR A 15 -8.48 8.12 1.14
N MET A 16 -8.42 8.77 -0.01
CA MET A 16 -7.17 8.84 -0.77
C MET A 16 -6.09 9.59 -0.01
N ARG A 17 -6.45 10.65 0.69
CA ARG A 17 -5.48 11.39 1.49
C ARG A 17 -4.93 10.52 2.62
N LYS A 18 -5.80 9.78 3.27
CA LYS A 18 -5.39 8.87 4.34
C LYS A 18 -4.47 7.79 3.81
N LEU A 19 -4.82 7.26 2.65
CA LEU A 19 -4.01 6.22 2.03
C LEU A 19 -2.63 6.77 1.64
N GLN A 20 -2.59 7.94 1.03
CA GLN A 20 -1.33 8.56 0.65
C GLN A 20 -0.47 8.86 1.86
N HIS A 21 -1.10 9.34 2.91
CA HIS A 21 -0.38 9.62 4.15
C HIS A 21 0.20 8.34 4.73
N ALA A 22 -0.60 7.28 4.76
CA ALA A 22 -0.15 6.00 5.29
C ALA A 22 1.00 5.44 4.46
N LEU A 23 0.90 5.55 3.14
CA LEU A 23 1.97 5.08 2.26
C LEU A 23 3.26 5.88 2.46
N SER A 24 3.13 7.17 2.72
CA SER A 24 4.30 8.01 2.91
C SER A 24 5.06 7.68 4.20
N ASN A 25 4.40 7.00 5.13
CA ASN A 25 5.04 6.57 6.37
C ASN A 25 5.83 5.29 6.21
N LEU A 26 5.71 4.63 5.06
CA LEU A 26 6.50 3.43 4.79
C LEU A 26 7.89 3.83 4.31
N SER A 27 8.86 2.99 4.59
CA SER A 27 10.18 3.18 3.98
C SER A 27 10.03 2.99 2.48
N GLU A 28 10.98 3.53 1.73
CA GLU A 28 10.94 3.39 0.27
C GLU A 28 10.91 1.91 -0.13
N ILE A 29 11.70 1.10 0.57
CA ILE A 29 11.77 -0.32 0.30
C ILE A 29 10.44 -1.01 0.55
N GLN A 30 9.81 -0.71 1.67
CA GLN A 30 8.50 -1.29 2.00
C GLN A 30 7.44 -0.85 1.01
N ARG A 31 7.42 0.44 0.69
CA ARG A 31 6.44 0.99 -0.22
C ARG A 31 6.55 0.37 -1.61
N THR A 32 7.76 0.29 -2.14
CA THR A 32 7.99 -0.31 -3.44
C THR A 32 7.52 -1.75 -3.48
N THR A 33 7.92 -2.54 -2.49
CA THR A 33 7.55 -3.95 -2.42
C THR A 33 6.04 -4.11 -2.31
N PHE A 34 5.42 -3.29 -1.47
CA PHE A 34 3.97 -3.34 -1.26
C PHE A 34 3.21 -3.00 -2.54
N LEU A 35 3.63 -1.94 -3.22
CA LEU A 35 2.94 -1.50 -4.44
C LEU A 35 3.10 -2.49 -5.58
N LEU A 36 4.26 -3.12 -5.71
CA LEU A 36 4.46 -4.16 -6.72
C LEU A 36 3.47 -5.30 -6.54
N ASN A 37 3.17 -5.63 -5.31
CA ASN A 37 2.23 -6.70 -5.03
C ASN A 37 0.79 -6.25 -5.18
N ARG A 38 0.44 -5.11 -4.61
CA ARG A 38 -0.97 -4.69 -4.53
C ARG A 38 -1.48 -3.96 -5.76
N ILE A 39 -0.63 -3.18 -6.41
CA ILE A 39 -1.06 -2.42 -7.58
C ILE A 39 -0.72 -3.18 -8.85
N ASP A 40 0.52 -3.64 -8.98
CA ASP A 40 0.96 -4.35 -10.18
C ASP A 40 0.54 -5.82 -10.19
N GLY A 41 0.07 -6.32 -9.06
CA GLY A 41 -0.41 -7.70 -8.98
C GLY A 41 0.66 -8.76 -9.08
N LYS A 42 1.91 -8.41 -8.82
CA LYS A 42 2.99 -9.37 -8.92
C LYS A 42 2.99 -10.31 -7.73
N LYS A 43 3.34 -11.57 -8.02
CA LYS A 43 3.44 -12.58 -6.97
C LYS A 43 4.74 -12.41 -6.19
N HIS A 44 4.76 -12.92 -4.97
CA HIS A 44 5.95 -12.81 -4.13
C HIS A 44 7.20 -13.34 -4.84
N LYS A 45 7.06 -14.42 -5.56
CA LYS A 45 8.17 -15.01 -6.30
C LYS A 45 8.71 -14.05 -7.36
N GLU A 46 7.80 -13.39 -8.06
CA GLU A 46 8.18 -12.44 -9.09
C GLU A 46 8.88 -11.22 -8.51
N ILE A 47 8.36 -10.74 -7.39
CA ILE A 47 8.95 -9.59 -6.72
C ILE A 47 10.35 -9.94 -6.21
N ALA A 48 10.49 -11.13 -5.64
CA ALA A 48 11.77 -11.60 -5.14
C ALA A 48 12.82 -11.61 -6.26
N SER A 49 12.42 -12.11 -7.42
CA SER A 49 13.31 -12.16 -8.56
C SER A 49 13.66 -10.76 -9.05
N LEU A 50 12.66 -9.90 -9.13
CA LEU A 50 12.85 -8.54 -9.61
C LEU A 50 13.77 -7.72 -8.69
N LEU A 51 13.62 -7.87 -7.40
CA LEU A 51 14.38 -7.10 -6.43
C LEU A 51 15.65 -7.78 -5.97
N GLY A 52 15.87 -9.02 -6.39
CA GLY A 52 17.09 -9.76 -6.01
C GLY A 52 17.12 -10.14 -4.55
N ILE A 53 15.96 -10.47 -3.99
CA ILE A 53 15.85 -10.88 -2.58
C ILE A 53 15.07 -12.18 -2.50
N SER A 54 15.03 -12.78 -1.31
CA SER A 54 14.29 -14.01 -1.11
C SER A 54 12.80 -13.75 -1.03
N GLN A 55 11.99 -14.78 -1.30
CA GLN A 55 10.55 -14.67 -1.15
C GLN A 55 10.18 -14.35 0.28
N LYS A 56 10.90 -14.91 1.22
CA LYS A 56 10.66 -14.66 2.62
C LYS A 56 10.86 -13.18 2.97
N ALA A 57 11.88 -12.57 2.35
CA ALA A 57 12.13 -11.15 2.56
C ALA A 57 10.97 -10.32 1.98
N VAL A 58 10.44 -10.72 0.83
CA VAL A 58 9.28 -10.05 0.23
C VAL A 58 8.09 -10.12 1.18
N GLU A 59 7.80 -11.32 1.69
CA GLU A 59 6.69 -11.51 2.62
C GLU A 59 6.84 -10.64 3.85
N LYS A 60 8.03 -10.58 4.38
CA LYS A 60 8.32 -9.81 5.57
C LYS A 60 8.09 -8.31 5.32
N ARG A 61 8.53 -7.82 4.18
CA ARG A 61 8.35 -6.42 3.82
C ARG A 61 6.87 -6.07 3.66
N ILE A 62 6.12 -6.94 2.99
CA ILE A 62 4.70 -6.71 2.77
C ILE A 62 3.94 -6.77 4.10
N TYR A 63 4.29 -7.73 4.95
CA TYR A 63 3.66 -7.84 6.26
C TYR A 63 3.91 -6.58 7.10
N GLY A 64 5.17 -6.12 7.10
CA GLY A 64 5.52 -4.90 7.82
C GLY A 64 4.81 -3.68 7.28
N ALA A 65 4.66 -3.60 5.95
CA ALA A 65 3.95 -2.50 5.32
C ALA A 65 2.48 -2.50 5.73
N LEU A 66 1.83 -3.67 5.66
CA LEU A 66 0.43 -3.79 6.05
C LEU A 66 0.22 -3.41 7.51
N LYS A 67 1.13 -3.82 8.37
CA LYS A 67 1.04 -3.51 9.78
C LYS A 67 1.10 -2.01 10.01
N LYS A 68 2.02 -1.33 9.35
CA LYS A 68 2.14 0.12 9.46
C LYS A 68 0.94 0.84 8.87
N LEU A 69 0.46 0.36 7.73
CA LEU A 69 -0.70 0.98 7.08
C LEU A 69 -1.93 0.90 7.97
N ARG A 70 -2.16 -0.26 8.57
CA ARG A 70 -3.30 -0.43 9.46
C ARG A 70 -3.21 0.52 10.65
N LYS A 71 -2.04 0.63 11.22
CA LYS A 71 -1.84 1.50 12.36
C LYS A 71 -2.07 2.97 11.99
N THR A 72 -1.50 3.39 10.89
CA THR A 72 -1.62 4.79 10.45
C THR A 72 -3.06 5.15 10.15
N ILE A 73 -3.75 4.28 9.42
CA ILE A 73 -5.13 4.54 9.04
C ILE A 73 -6.03 4.57 10.27
N LYS A 74 -5.74 3.72 11.24
CA LYS A 74 -6.51 3.68 12.46
C LYS A 74 -6.34 4.95 13.30
N GLU A 75 -5.17 5.53 13.27
CA GLU A 75 -4.87 6.71 14.07
C GLU A 75 -5.40 7.99 13.46
N ILE A 76 -5.78 7.95 12.21
CA ILE A 76 -6.36 9.08 11.52
C ILE A 76 -7.88 9.03 11.62
#